data_d556b97e57783a66995b610d5646e061
#
_entry.id   d556b97e57783a66995b610d5646e061
#
_cell.length_a   1.000
_cell.length_b   1.000
_cell.length_c   1.000
_cell.angle_alpha   90.00
_cell.angle_beta   90.00
_cell.angle_gamma   90.00
#
_symmetry.space_group_name_H-M   'P 1'
#
loop_
_entity.id
_entity.type
_entity.pdbx_description
1 polymer ?
#
loop_
_entity_poly.entity_id
_entity_poly.type
_entity_poly.pdbx_seq_one_letter_code
_entity_poly.pdbx_strand_id
1 'polypeptide(L)'
;MPGSRGHSPNCNGKTTYLHAAKQFPFKTIVAAIDFSEESSAALRCAQELARLQHAMLLLVHVIDPVGYAFPDGAPAAVDRDKAAKEELARIEAEVRQQGIPVHSRVETGIVCERILLSLRDHKAALLVLGTKAITGAGRAALGLVTRQLLAHSPCPILAVGPEDPKAPREFGRWNNVLAATDFSAASLSALHYAQRVAGGHLIVIHSARCGRHEECPNCLERLRFLAPFDEAHGLPVDHVVTGGDPVQKIIEAAKRLRPDLIVMGAPSPAHTEHDLEHSTVAHVIAAVSAPVLIVPESRERYAEELIEEVATA
;
A
#
# COMPACT_ATOMS: atom_id res chain seq x y z
N MET A 1 25.99 -55.02 -29.91
CA MET A 1 25.28 -54.54 -28.72
C MET A 1 25.22 -53.03 -28.78
N PRO A 2 24.06 -52.36 -29.07
CA PRO A 2 23.98 -50.92 -29.21
C PRO A 2 23.63 -50.24 -27.89
N GLY A 3 24.31 -49.10 -27.64
CA GLY A 3 24.15 -48.27 -26.45
C GLY A 3 22.84 -47.50 -26.40
N SER A 4 22.24 -47.47 -25.23
CA SER A 4 21.06 -46.68 -24.87
C SER A 4 21.42 -45.21 -24.69
N ARG A 5 20.88 -44.34 -25.57
CA ARG A 5 20.92 -42.89 -25.41
C ARG A 5 19.84 -42.48 -24.40
N GLY A 6 20.29 -41.95 -23.26
CA GLY A 6 19.41 -41.33 -22.30
C GLY A 6 18.81 -40.06 -22.87
N HIS A 7 17.49 -39.98 -22.93
CA HIS A 7 16.73 -38.73 -23.15
C HIS A 7 16.68 -37.97 -21.85
N SER A 8 17.25 -36.77 -21.86
CA SER A 8 17.00 -35.78 -20.84
C SER A 8 15.61 -35.13 -21.11
N PRO A 9 14.71 -35.01 -20.14
CA PRO A 9 13.49 -34.28 -20.34
C PRO A 9 13.78 -32.77 -20.31
N ASN A 10 13.41 -32.14 -21.40
CA ASN A 10 13.48 -30.69 -21.64
C ASN A 10 12.39 -30.00 -20.77
N CYS A 11 12.77 -29.46 -19.61
CA CYS A 11 11.87 -28.69 -18.72
C CYS A 11 11.77 -27.26 -19.21
N ASN A 12 11.17 -27.03 -20.38
CA ASN A 12 10.72 -25.71 -20.82
C ASN A 12 9.18 -25.66 -20.78
N GLY A 13 8.62 -25.86 -19.62
CA GLY A 13 7.22 -25.57 -19.35
C GLY A 13 7.13 -24.28 -18.54
N LYS A 14 7.00 -23.13 -19.20
CA LYS A 14 6.46 -21.92 -18.56
C LYS A 14 4.99 -22.21 -18.25
N THR A 15 4.74 -22.79 -17.09
CA THR A 15 3.38 -22.89 -16.55
C THR A 15 2.98 -21.48 -16.16
N THR A 16 2.27 -20.80 -17.04
CA THR A 16 1.60 -19.53 -16.73
C THR A 16 0.43 -19.88 -15.82
N TYR A 17 0.64 -19.82 -14.52
CA TYR A 17 -0.45 -19.88 -13.57
C TYR A 17 -1.25 -18.59 -13.69
N LEU A 18 -2.28 -18.60 -14.52
CA LEU A 18 -3.35 -17.61 -14.52
C LEU A 18 -4.18 -17.82 -13.24
N HIS A 19 -3.66 -17.36 -12.11
CA HIS A 19 -4.48 -17.22 -10.93
C HIS A 19 -5.45 -16.07 -11.17
N ALA A 20 -6.74 -16.40 -11.18
CA ALA A 20 -7.76 -15.39 -10.92
C ALA A 20 -7.45 -14.83 -9.53
N ALA A 21 -6.79 -13.67 -9.47
CA ALA A 21 -6.57 -12.94 -8.23
C ALA A 21 -7.93 -12.85 -7.52
N LYS A 22 -8.03 -13.36 -6.29
CA LYS A 22 -9.22 -13.15 -5.46
C LYS A 22 -9.43 -11.64 -5.44
N GLN A 23 -10.44 -11.15 -6.15
CA GLN A 23 -10.67 -9.72 -6.29
C GLN A 23 -10.91 -9.12 -4.91
N PHE A 24 -10.03 -8.22 -4.50
CA PHE A 24 -10.38 -7.26 -3.47
C PHE A 24 -11.45 -6.37 -4.08
N PRO A 25 -12.67 -6.35 -3.58
CA PRO A 25 -13.68 -5.44 -4.09
C PRO A 25 -13.39 -4.04 -3.56
N PHE A 26 -12.36 -3.38 -4.06
CA PHE A 26 -12.23 -1.95 -3.85
C PHE A 26 -13.32 -1.27 -4.66
N LYS A 27 -14.50 -1.13 -4.07
CA LYS A 27 -15.64 -0.48 -4.75
C LYS A 27 -15.39 1.00 -4.97
N THR A 28 -14.69 1.65 -4.05
CA THR A 28 -14.33 3.07 -4.13
C THR A 28 -12.88 3.26 -3.74
N ILE A 29 -12.10 3.82 -4.64
CA ILE A 29 -10.70 4.20 -4.44
C ILE A 29 -10.63 5.72 -4.39
N VAL A 30 -10.05 6.28 -3.33
CA VAL A 30 -9.78 7.71 -3.22
C VAL A 30 -8.31 7.96 -3.56
N ALA A 31 -8.04 8.89 -4.46
CA ALA A 31 -6.70 9.37 -4.76
C ALA A 31 -6.55 10.82 -4.27
N ALA A 32 -5.61 11.04 -3.35
CA ALA A 32 -5.26 12.39 -2.87
C ALA A 32 -4.28 13.04 -3.86
N ILE A 33 -4.65 14.18 -4.41
CA ILE A 33 -3.92 14.88 -5.48
C ILE A 33 -3.47 16.25 -4.97
N ASP A 34 -2.18 16.52 -5.06
CA ASP A 34 -1.57 17.84 -4.77
C ASP A 34 -0.82 18.43 -5.99
N PHE A 35 -1.00 17.80 -7.16
CA PHE A 35 -0.37 18.16 -8.43
C PHE A 35 1.16 18.00 -8.45
N SER A 36 1.76 17.33 -7.48
CA SER A 36 3.17 16.96 -7.48
C SER A 36 3.45 15.76 -8.42
N GLU A 37 4.73 15.51 -8.69
CA GLU A 37 5.15 14.31 -9.44
C GLU A 37 4.78 13.03 -8.69
N GLU A 38 4.90 13.05 -7.36
CA GLU A 38 4.56 11.91 -6.50
C GLU A 38 3.05 11.63 -6.52
N SER A 39 2.20 12.66 -6.48
CA SER A 39 0.75 12.47 -6.61
C SER A 39 0.35 12.02 -8.02
N SER A 40 1.11 12.38 -9.04
CA SER A 40 0.92 11.88 -10.40
C SER A 40 1.22 10.38 -10.52
N ALA A 41 2.27 9.89 -9.83
CA ALA A 41 2.56 8.45 -9.75
C ALA A 41 1.45 7.70 -8.99
N ALA A 42 0.97 8.27 -7.88
CA ALA A 42 -0.15 7.74 -7.12
C ALA A 42 -1.44 7.68 -7.96
N LEU A 43 -1.71 8.72 -8.75
CA LEU A 43 -2.85 8.76 -9.66
C LEU A 43 -2.80 7.63 -10.70
N ARG A 44 -1.66 7.41 -11.35
CA ARG A 44 -1.50 6.28 -12.30
C ARG A 44 -1.76 4.94 -11.62
N CYS A 45 -1.25 4.75 -10.42
CA CYS A 45 -1.51 3.56 -9.63
C CYS A 45 -3.00 3.39 -9.32
N ALA A 46 -3.67 4.45 -8.87
CA ALA A 46 -5.10 4.44 -8.57
C ALA A 46 -5.97 4.17 -9.80
N GLN A 47 -5.62 4.74 -10.97
CA GLN A 47 -6.29 4.48 -12.24
C GLN A 47 -6.19 3.01 -12.66
N GLU A 48 -5.00 2.41 -12.57
CA GLU A 48 -4.80 1.01 -12.94
C GLU A 48 -5.54 0.07 -11.99
N LEU A 49 -5.52 0.34 -10.68
CA LEU A 49 -6.31 -0.39 -9.71
C LEU A 49 -7.81 -0.25 -9.96
N ALA A 50 -8.31 0.97 -10.22
CA ALA A 50 -9.72 1.20 -10.52
C ALA A 50 -10.15 0.46 -11.80
N ARG A 51 -9.32 0.48 -12.82
CA ARG A 51 -9.56 -0.26 -14.08
C ARG A 51 -9.63 -1.77 -13.86
N LEU A 52 -8.68 -2.35 -13.14
CA LEU A 52 -8.61 -3.80 -12.88
C LEU A 52 -9.74 -4.29 -11.96
N GLN A 53 -10.18 -3.45 -11.04
CA GLN A 53 -11.18 -3.81 -10.02
C GLN A 53 -12.60 -3.35 -10.41
N HIS A 54 -12.77 -2.65 -11.52
CA HIS A 54 -14.03 -1.98 -11.89
C HIS A 54 -14.56 -1.06 -10.79
N ALA A 55 -13.64 -0.35 -10.13
CA ALA A 55 -13.92 0.51 -8.99
C ALA A 55 -14.23 1.94 -9.41
N MET A 56 -15.03 2.65 -8.60
CA MET A 56 -15.17 4.10 -8.67
C MET A 56 -13.90 4.76 -8.17
N LEU A 57 -13.34 5.69 -8.94
CA LEU A 57 -12.21 6.52 -8.55
C LEU A 57 -12.71 7.91 -8.12
N LEU A 58 -12.36 8.33 -6.90
CA LEU A 58 -12.61 9.67 -6.41
C LEU A 58 -11.29 10.43 -6.30
N LEU A 59 -11.13 11.50 -7.08
CA LEU A 59 -9.98 12.40 -7.00
C LEU A 59 -10.28 13.49 -5.97
N VAL A 60 -9.42 13.66 -4.98
CA VAL A 60 -9.58 14.66 -3.93
C VAL A 60 -8.36 15.58 -3.91
N HIS A 61 -8.60 16.88 -4.13
CA HIS A 61 -7.63 17.94 -3.89
C HIS A 61 -8.09 18.82 -2.74
N VAL A 62 -7.20 19.14 -1.81
CA VAL A 62 -7.54 19.97 -0.66
C VAL A 62 -6.71 21.26 -0.69
N ILE A 63 -7.39 22.38 -0.67
CA ILE A 63 -6.80 23.70 -0.57
C ILE A 63 -6.70 24.06 0.91
N ASP A 64 -5.48 24.21 1.42
CA ASP A 64 -5.23 24.65 2.79
C ASP A 64 -5.27 26.18 2.86
N PRO A 65 -6.27 26.79 3.53
CA PRO A 65 -6.37 28.25 3.62
C PRO A 65 -5.27 28.88 4.48
N VAL A 66 -4.66 28.12 5.40
CA VAL A 66 -3.62 28.63 6.31
C VAL A 66 -2.31 28.84 5.57
N GLY A 67 -2.00 27.99 4.58
CA GLY A 67 -0.84 28.16 3.72
C GLY A 67 -0.87 29.45 2.87
N TYR A 68 -2.02 30.15 2.84
CA TYR A 68 -2.22 31.38 2.07
C TYR A 68 -2.23 32.66 2.94
N ALA A 69 -2.10 32.55 4.25
CA ALA A 69 -2.19 33.68 5.18
C ALA A 69 -0.90 34.52 5.29
N PHE A 70 -0.01 34.48 4.29
CA PHE A 70 1.15 35.37 4.25
C PHE A 70 0.83 36.67 3.54
N PRO A 71 1.37 37.83 4.04
CA PRO A 71 0.82 39.17 3.81
C PRO A 71 1.06 39.80 2.43
N ASP A 72 1.54 39.09 1.44
CA ASP A 72 1.89 39.63 0.13
C ASP A 72 0.79 39.54 -0.94
N GLY A 73 -0.46 39.73 -0.56
CA GLY A 73 -1.49 40.08 -1.53
C GLY A 73 -2.53 39.01 -1.88
N ALA A 74 -3.70 39.22 -1.43
CA ALA A 74 -4.93 38.45 -1.59
C ALA A 74 -5.49 38.16 -3.01
N PRO A 75 -5.02 38.67 -4.14
CA PRO A 75 -5.54 38.24 -5.46
C PRO A 75 -5.20 36.80 -5.83
N ALA A 76 -4.16 36.24 -5.24
CA ALA A 76 -3.64 34.90 -5.62
C ALA A 76 -4.53 33.73 -5.15
N ALA A 77 -5.38 33.90 -4.15
CA ALA A 77 -6.15 32.76 -3.59
C ALA A 77 -7.33 32.37 -4.51
N VAL A 78 -8.06 33.34 -5.08
CA VAL A 78 -9.19 33.07 -5.98
C VAL A 78 -8.75 32.47 -7.29
N ASP A 79 -7.60 32.92 -7.83
CA ASP A 79 -7.03 32.36 -9.07
C ASP A 79 -6.52 30.95 -8.90
N ARG A 80 -5.97 30.62 -7.72
CA ARG A 80 -5.47 29.27 -7.41
C ARG A 80 -6.59 28.26 -7.23
N ASP A 81 -7.68 28.63 -6.56
CA ASP A 81 -8.88 27.79 -6.41
C ASP A 81 -9.48 27.45 -7.80
N LYS A 82 -9.57 28.44 -8.67
CA LYS A 82 -10.01 28.26 -10.04
C LYS A 82 -9.06 27.36 -10.83
N ALA A 83 -7.77 27.61 -10.77
CA ALA A 83 -6.76 26.82 -11.45
C ALA A 83 -6.76 25.35 -10.97
N ALA A 84 -6.89 25.11 -9.65
CA ALA A 84 -6.98 23.77 -9.10
C ALA A 84 -8.24 23.03 -9.58
N LYS A 85 -9.38 23.70 -9.65
CA LYS A 85 -10.63 23.14 -10.19
C LYS A 85 -10.52 22.78 -11.68
N GLU A 86 -9.94 23.69 -12.47
CA GLU A 86 -9.74 23.48 -13.90
C GLU A 86 -8.78 22.31 -14.16
N GLU A 87 -7.66 22.23 -13.42
CA GLU A 87 -6.69 21.16 -13.58
C GLU A 87 -7.26 19.80 -13.12
N LEU A 88 -7.97 19.77 -12.00
CA LEU A 88 -8.60 18.55 -11.52
C LEU A 88 -9.70 18.05 -12.47
N ALA A 89 -10.47 18.98 -13.07
CA ALA A 89 -11.48 18.66 -14.08
C ALA A 89 -10.85 18.12 -15.37
N ARG A 90 -9.68 18.63 -15.76
CA ARG A 90 -8.90 18.09 -16.88
C ARG A 90 -8.48 16.65 -16.63
N ILE A 91 -7.90 16.39 -15.47
CA ILE A 91 -7.49 15.04 -15.06
C ILE A 91 -8.71 14.11 -15.01
N GLU A 92 -9.84 14.53 -14.45
CA GLU A 92 -11.08 13.75 -14.42
C GLU A 92 -11.56 13.40 -15.85
N ALA A 93 -11.51 14.33 -16.77
CA ALA A 93 -11.89 14.10 -18.18
C ALA A 93 -10.97 13.06 -18.85
N GLU A 94 -9.65 13.15 -18.62
CA GLU A 94 -8.68 12.20 -19.16
C GLU A 94 -8.89 10.78 -18.61
N VAL A 95 -9.14 10.65 -17.30
CA VAL A 95 -9.44 9.37 -16.65
C VAL A 95 -10.75 8.78 -17.17
N ARG A 96 -11.78 9.61 -17.35
CA ARG A 96 -13.08 9.18 -17.87
C ARG A 96 -12.96 8.67 -19.33
N GLN A 97 -12.11 9.29 -20.16
CA GLN A 97 -11.85 8.82 -21.52
C GLN A 97 -11.21 7.41 -21.54
N GLN A 98 -10.53 7.00 -20.49
CA GLN A 98 -9.99 5.65 -20.32
C GLN A 98 -11.06 4.62 -19.89
N GLY A 99 -12.32 5.02 -19.76
CA GLY A 99 -13.43 4.15 -19.35
C GLY A 99 -13.49 3.87 -17.85
N ILE A 100 -12.77 4.65 -17.02
CA ILE A 100 -12.78 4.50 -15.56
C ILE A 100 -13.88 5.39 -14.99
N PRO A 101 -14.81 4.84 -14.16
CA PRO A 101 -15.77 5.66 -13.44
C PRO A 101 -15.03 6.58 -12.47
N VAL A 102 -15.17 7.90 -12.66
CA VAL A 102 -14.40 8.87 -11.88
C VAL A 102 -15.23 10.11 -11.53
N HIS A 103 -15.00 10.62 -10.34
CA HIS A 103 -15.45 11.93 -9.87
C HIS A 103 -14.28 12.68 -9.25
N SER A 104 -14.35 14.01 -9.27
CA SER A 104 -13.36 14.86 -8.63
C SER A 104 -14.00 15.82 -7.63
N ARG A 105 -13.27 16.18 -6.59
CA ARG A 105 -13.64 17.14 -5.57
C ARG A 105 -12.48 18.02 -5.19
N VAL A 106 -12.73 19.33 -5.14
CA VAL A 106 -11.84 20.29 -4.50
C VAL A 106 -12.49 20.68 -3.17
N GLU A 107 -11.79 20.37 -2.09
CA GLU A 107 -12.17 20.68 -0.72
C GLU A 107 -11.33 21.83 -0.19
N THR A 108 -11.81 22.56 0.82
CA THR A 108 -11.06 23.63 1.48
C THR A 108 -11.01 23.37 2.98
N GLY A 109 -9.83 23.45 3.58
CA GLY A 109 -9.64 23.24 5.02
C GLY A 109 -8.35 22.51 5.35
N ILE A 110 -8.27 21.94 6.54
CA ILE A 110 -7.12 21.14 7.00
C ILE A 110 -7.03 19.87 6.17
N VAL A 111 -5.91 19.68 5.46
CA VAL A 111 -5.74 18.64 4.43
C VAL A 111 -6.09 17.25 4.96
N CYS A 112 -5.52 16.86 6.10
CA CYS A 112 -5.78 15.55 6.68
C CYS A 112 -7.26 15.34 7.03
N GLU A 113 -7.91 16.32 7.68
CA GLU A 113 -9.31 16.23 8.07
C GLU A 113 -10.24 16.09 6.87
N ARG A 114 -10.00 16.87 5.80
CA ARG A 114 -10.83 16.82 4.58
C ARG A 114 -10.69 15.50 3.85
N ILE A 115 -9.48 14.96 3.78
CA ILE A 115 -9.27 13.63 3.22
C ILE A 115 -10.00 12.58 4.05
N LEU A 116 -9.83 12.58 5.39
CA LEU A 116 -10.50 11.62 6.28
C LEU A 116 -12.03 11.69 6.20
N LEU A 117 -12.59 12.89 6.08
CA LEU A 117 -14.03 13.08 5.84
C LEU A 117 -14.44 12.47 4.51
N SER A 118 -13.70 12.76 3.43
CA SER A 118 -13.99 12.20 2.11
C SER A 118 -13.93 10.67 2.11
N LEU A 119 -12.98 10.05 2.84
CA LEU A 119 -12.92 8.59 2.98
C LEU A 119 -14.17 8.01 3.65
N ARG A 120 -14.66 8.66 4.70
CA ARG A 120 -15.86 8.22 5.45
C ARG A 120 -17.13 8.41 4.64
N ASP A 121 -17.33 9.60 4.05
CA ASP A 121 -18.53 9.96 3.30
C ASP A 121 -18.75 9.05 2.09
N HIS A 122 -17.67 8.67 1.42
CA HIS A 122 -17.73 7.81 0.24
C HIS A 122 -17.48 6.33 0.54
N LYS A 123 -17.36 5.96 1.83
CA LYS A 123 -17.06 4.58 2.27
C LYS A 123 -15.88 4.00 1.47
N ALA A 124 -14.81 4.77 1.40
CA ALA A 124 -13.63 4.41 0.63
C ALA A 124 -13.06 3.07 1.09
N ALA A 125 -12.76 2.22 0.15
CA ALA A 125 -12.13 0.93 0.41
C ALA A 125 -10.60 1.01 0.36
N LEU A 126 -10.05 2.05 -0.27
CA LEU A 126 -8.62 2.30 -0.40
C LEU A 126 -8.35 3.80 -0.55
N LEU A 127 -7.35 4.31 0.14
CA LEU A 127 -6.73 5.60 -0.13
C LEU A 127 -5.41 5.40 -0.86
N VAL A 128 -5.20 6.07 -1.97
CA VAL A 128 -3.92 6.10 -2.69
C VAL A 128 -3.33 7.51 -2.59
N LEU A 129 -2.08 7.60 -2.19
CA LEU A 129 -1.39 8.88 -2.05
C LEU A 129 0.07 8.78 -2.47
N GLY A 130 0.61 9.87 -3.00
CA GLY A 130 2.01 10.04 -3.28
C GLY A 130 2.81 10.30 -2.01
N THR A 131 4.00 9.73 -1.92
CA THR A 131 4.89 9.98 -0.79
C THR A 131 6.18 10.61 -1.26
N LYS A 132 6.47 11.77 -0.70
CA LYS A 132 7.78 12.42 -0.87
C LYS A 132 8.61 12.15 0.37
N ALA A 133 9.75 11.53 0.17
CA ALA A 133 10.75 11.48 1.22
C ALA A 133 11.36 12.90 1.37
N ILE A 134 11.08 13.55 2.49
CA ILE A 134 11.74 14.81 2.83
C ILE A 134 13.17 14.46 3.24
N THR A 135 14.14 14.75 2.35
CA THR A 135 15.56 14.55 2.64
C THR A 135 16.12 15.82 3.26
N GLY A 136 16.32 15.79 4.57
CA GLY A 136 17.07 16.82 5.29
C GLY A 136 18.05 16.17 6.26
N ALA A 137 19.24 16.70 6.39
CA ALA A 137 20.29 16.20 7.32
C ALA A 137 20.56 14.69 7.24
N GLY A 138 20.44 14.09 6.04
CA GLY A 138 20.75 12.66 5.81
C GLY A 138 19.69 11.67 6.28
N ARG A 139 18.50 12.12 6.66
CA ARG A 139 17.37 11.25 7.03
C ARG A 139 16.17 11.51 6.11
N ALA A 140 15.62 10.45 5.54
CA ALA A 140 14.35 10.51 4.86
C ALA A 140 13.22 10.51 5.90
N ALA A 141 12.27 11.44 5.78
CA ALA A 141 11.10 11.52 6.66
C ALA A 141 9.82 11.68 5.84
N LEU A 142 8.71 11.19 6.36
CA LEU A 142 7.39 11.40 5.77
C LEU A 142 6.83 12.76 6.15
N GLY A 143 6.07 13.36 5.22
CA GLY A 143 5.33 14.59 5.49
C GLY A 143 4.28 14.41 6.59
N LEU A 144 3.96 15.52 7.27
CA LEU A 144 2.99 15.53 8.39
C LEU A 144 1.62 14.97 8.00
N VAL A 145 1.09 15.38 6.84
CA VAL A 145 -0.22 14.90 6.34
C VAL A 145 -0.23 13.37 6.17
N THR A 146 0.81 12.81 5.56
CA THR A 146 0.92 11.35 5.39
C THR A 146 0.94 10.63 6.73
N ARG A 147 1.70 11.13 7.71
CA ARG A 147 1.77 10.53 9.06
C ARG A 147 0.42 10.53 9.76
N GLN A 148 -0.30 11.65 9.71
CA GLN A 148 -1.64 11.75 10.31
C GLN A 148 -2.66 10.84 9.62
N LEU A 149 -2.60 10.73 8.29
CA LEU A 149 -3.44 9.80 7.55
C LEU A 149 -3.16 8.34 7.91
N LEU A 150 -1.88 7.96 8.06
CA LEU A 150 -1.49 6.60 8.47
C LEU A 150 -2.07 6.21 9.83
N ALA A 151 -2.19 7.15 10.76
CA ALA A 151 -2.72 6.89 12.11
C ALA A 151 -4.25 6.85 12.19
N HIS A 152 -4.95 7.58 11.30
CA HIS A 152 -6.38 7.83 11.47
C HIS A 152 -7.25 7.36 10.31
N SER A 153 -6.67 6.78 9.26
CA SER A 153 -7.44 6.32 8.10
C SER A 153 -8.40 5.18 8.48
N PRO A 154 -9.66 5.28 8.05
CA PRO A 154 -10.65 4.20 8.26
C PRO A 154 -10.46 3.03 7.29
N CYS A 155 -9.62 3.16 6.28
CA CYS A 155 -9.36 2.15 5.25
C CYS A 155 -7.87 2.02 4.98
N PRO A 156 -7.43 0.95 4.30
CA PRO A 156 -6.05 0.80 3.86
C PRO A 156 -5.54 1.99 3.06
N ILE A 157 -4.24 2.27 3.20
CA ILE A 157 -3.53 3.32 2.46
C ILE A 157 -2.47 2.67 1.58
N LEU A 158 -2.50 2.97 0.30
CA LEU A 158 -1.42 2.64 -0.63
C LEU A 158 -0.53 3.86 -0.83
N ALA A 159 0.64 3.82 -0.22
CA ALA A 159 1.66 4.84 -0.31
C ALA A 159 2.55 4.56 -1.54
N VAL A 160 2.56 5.49 -2.50
CA VAL A 160 3.30 5.34 -3.75
C VAL A 160 4.45 6.35 -3.78
N GLY A 161 5.68 5.84 -3.79
CA GLY A 161 6.87 6.66 -3.93
C GLY A 161 7.09 7.12 -5.38
N PRO A 162 8.06 8.01 -5.62
CA PRO A 162 8.40 8.47 -6.96
C PRO A 162 8.80 7.30 -7.85
N GLU A 163 8.44 7.39 -9.13
CA GLU A 163 8.81 6.41 -10.15
C GLU A 163 10.14 6.78 -10.80
N ASP A 164 10.90 5.76 -11.20
CA ASP A 164 12.00 5.95 -12.13
C ASP A 164 11.41 6.06 -13.55
N PRO A 165 11.56 7.22 -14.23
CA PRO A 165 11.03 7.40 -15.59
C PRO A 165 11.58 6.37 -16.61
N LYS A 166 12.73 5.77 -16.30
CA LYS A 166 13.38 4.76 -17.17
C LYS A 166 12.88 3.33 -16.90
N ALA A 167 12.18 3.13 -15.80
CA ALA A 167 11.64 1.84 -15.39
C ALA A 167 10.24 2.02 -14.79
N PRO A 168 9.23 2.35 -15.62
CA PRO A 168 7.85 2.52 -15.14
C PRO A 168 7.35 1.22 -14.52
N ARG A 169 6.59 1.33 -13.43
CA ARG A 169 6.03 0.18 -12.73
C ARG A 169 4.72 -0.24 -13.36
N GLU A 170 4.50 -1.55 -13.38
CA GLU A 170 3.17 -2.10 -13.57
C GLU A 170 2.46 -2.12 -12.22
N PHE A 171 1.34 -1.41 -12.12
CA PHE A 171 0.53 -1.39 -10.91
C PHE A 171 -0.61 -2.40 -10.96
N GLY A 172 -1.07 -2.84 -9.79
CA GLY A 172 -2.29 -3.64 -9.65
C GLY A 172 -2.13 -5.15 -9.88
N ARG A 173 -1.00 -5.60 -10.39
CA ARG A 173 -0.62 -7.03 -10.45
C ARG A 173 0.59 -7.27 -9.57
N TRP A 174 0.33 -7.73 -8.37
CA TRP A 174 1.34 -7.93 -7.35
C TRP A 174 1.85 -9.38 -7.39
N ASN A 175 2.85 -9.64 -8.25
CA ASN A 175 3.39 -10.99 -8.39
C ASN A 175 4.33 -11.39 -7.27
N ASN A 176 5.03 -10.41 -6.66
CA ASN A 176 5.98 -10.65 -5.59
C ASN A 176 5.66 -9.71 -4.42
N VAL A 177 5.01 -10.22 -3.39
CA VAL A 177 4.54 -9.44 -2.23
C VAL A 177 5.38 -9.73 -1.00
N LEU A 178 5.89 -8.68 -0.34
CA LEU A 178 6.58 -8.76 0.93
C LEU A 178 5.65 -8.28 2.05
N ALA A 179 5.25 -9.16 2.95
CA ALA A 179 4.45 -8.83 4.13
C ALA A 179 5.31 -8.84 5.39
N ALA A 180 5.32 -7.73 6.13
CA ALA A 180 6.04 -7.64 7.40
C ALA A 180 5.07 -7.73 8.57
N THR A 181 5.40 -8.58 9.55
CA THR A 181 4.57 -8.78 10.75
C THR A 181 5.39 -8.72 12.04
N ASP A 182 4.82 -8.07 13.05
CA ASP A 182 5.26 -8.09 14.44
C ASP A 182 4.28 -8.86 15.34
N PHE A 183 3.33 -9.56 14.71
CA PHE A 183 2.22 -10.27 15.32
C PHE A 183 1.19 -9.38 16.03
N SER A 184 1.20 -8.07 15.84
CA SER A 184 0.14 -7.18 16.30
C SER A 184 -1.14 -7.38 15.49
N ALA A 185 -2.30 -6.96 16.02
CA ALA A 185 -3.58 -7.09 15.33
C ALA A 185 -3.58 -6.38 13.97
N ALA A 186 -2.97 -5.19 13.86
CA ALA A 186 -2.83 -4.47 12.60
C ALA A 186 -1.96 -5.26 11.60
N SER A 187 -0.84 -5.86 12.04
CA SER A 187 0.02 -6.63 11.16
C SER A 187 -0.61 -7.97 10.74
N LEU A 188 -1.48 -8.55 11.57
CA LEU A 188 -2.27 -9.73 11.18
C LEU A 188 -3.34 -9.36 10.15
N SER A 189 -4.03 -8.23 10.31
CA SER A 189 -4.91 -7.69 9.27
C SER A 189 -4.15 -7.47 7.97
N ALA A 190 -2.96 -6.89 8.03
CA ALA A 190 -2.10 -6.67 6.86
C ALA A 190 -1.70 -7.99 6.18
N LEU A 191 -1.39 -9.02 6.96
CA LEU A 191 -1.05 -10.34 6.42
C LEU A 191 -2.21 -10.97 5.64
N HIS A 192 -3.42 -10.85 6.16
CA HIS A 192 -4.62 -11.29 5.46
C HIS A 192 -4.80 -10.55 4.11
N TYR A 193 -4.57 -9.23 4.09
CA TYR A 193 -4.56 -8.48 2.84
C TYR A 193 -3.46 -8.97 1.88
N ALA A 194 -2.26 -9.23 2.38
CA ALA A 194 -1.16 -9.70 1.57
C ALA A 194 -1.47 -11.04 0.87
N GLN A 195 -2.07 -11.99 1.59
CA GLN A 195 -2.49 -13.29 1.05
C GLN A 195 -3.52 -13.15 -0.08
N ARG A 196 -4.39 -12.14 0.00
CA ARG A 196 -5.44 -11.91 -1.01
C ARG A 196 -4.95 -11.16 -2.24
N VAL A 197 -3.97 -10.25 -2.09
CA VAL A 197 -3.45 -9.45 -3.22
C VAL A 197 -2.29 -10.12 -3.93
N ALA A 198 -1.58 -11.05 -3.29
CA ALA A 198 -0.45 -11.74 -3.90
C ALA A 198 -0.92 -12.66 -5.05
N GLY A 199 -0.45 -12.37 -6.26
CA GLY A 199 -0.79 -13.13 -7.47
C GLY A 199 0.24 -14.18 -7.88
N GLY A 200 1.43 -14.20 -7.28
CA GLY A 200 2.50 -15.11 -7.67
C GLY A 200 3.31 -15.66 -6.50
N HIS A 201 3.81 -14.82 -5.62
CA HIS A 201 4.65 -15.22 -4.48
C HIS A 201 4.43 -14.29 -3.29
N LEU A 202 4.26 -14.85 -2.11
CA LEU A 202 4.16 -14.12 -0.85
C LEU A 202 5.37 -14.43 0.02
N ILE A 203 6.06 -13.41 0.49
CA ILE A 203 7.16 -13.53 1.44
C ILE A 203 6.73 -12.88 2.73
N VAL A 204 6.68 -13.64 3.81
CA VAL A 204 6.31 -13.13 5.13
C VAL A 204 7.57 -13.02 5.99
N ILE A 205 7.87 -11.78 6.42
CA ILE A 205 9.05 -11.50 7.24
C ILE A 205 8.65 -11.06 8.64
N HIS A 206 9.30 -11.67 9.64
CA HIS A 206 9.28 -11.24 11.03
C HIS A 206 10.70 -10.94 11.49
N SER A 207 10.91 -9.78 12.12
CA SER A 207 12.17 -9.44 12.75
C SER A 207 12.03 -9.47 14.27
N ALA A 208 12.68 -10.46 14.89
CA ALA A 208 12.76 -10.55 16.33
C ALA A 208 13.76 -9.51 16.85
N ARG A 209 13.35 -8.68 17.81
CA ARG A 209 14.21 -7.66 18.42
C ARG A 209 15.33 -8.26 19.30
N CYS A 210 15.25 -9.55 19.61
CA CYS A 210 16.28 -10.27 20.38
C CYS A 210 17.49 -10.58 19.48
N GLY A 211 18.68 -10.39 20.01
CA GLY A 211 19.95 -10.47 19.26
C GLY A 211 20.38 -11.87 18.81
N ARG A 212 19.59 -12.91 19.04
CA ARG A 212 19.88 -14.29 18.62
C ARG A 212 18.64 -14.95 18.04
N HIS A 213 18.82 -15.68 16.94
CA HIS A 213 17.80 -16.51 16.30
C HIS A 213 17.20 -17.58 17.23
N GLU A 214 17.89 -17.92 18.29
CA GLU A 214 17.51 -18.96 19.26
C GLU A 214 16.43 -18.51 20.27
N GLU A 215 16.14 -17.21 20.38
CA GLU A 215 15.26 -16.68 21.42
C GLU A 215 13.78 -16.55 20.98
N CYS A 216 13.44 -16.93 19.75
CA CYS A 216 12.04 -17.02 19.30
C CYS A 216 11.78 -18.41 18.67
N PRO A 217 11.84 -19.50 19.44
CA PRO A 217 11.77 -20.86 18.87
C PRO A 217 10.47 -21.13 18.10
N ASN A 218 9.39 -20.41 18.40
CA ASN A 218 8.08 -20.63 17.79
C ASN A 218 7.72 -19.58 16.71
N CYS A 219 8.57 -18.58 16.43
CA CYS A 219 8.21 -17.52 15.46
C CYS A 219 8.01 -18.08 14.05
N LEU A 220 8.84 -19.01 13.61
CA LEU A 220 8.69 -19.62 12.30
C LEU A 220 7.43 -20.48 12.19
N GLU A 221 7.12 -21.26 13.22
CA GLU A 221 5.89 -22.06 13.27
C GLU A 221 4.66 -21.17 13.29
N ARG A 222 4.73 -20.06 14.06
CA ARG A 222 3.66 -19.07 14.11
C ARG A 222 3.44 -18.41 12.74
N LEU A 223 4.50 -18.07 12.01
CA LEU A 223 4.39 -17.55 10.64
C LEU A 223 3.73 -18.56 9.71
N ARG A 224 4.15 -19.84 9.77
CA ARG A 224 3.56 -20.93 8.97
C ARG A 224 2.08 -21.15 9.28
N PHE A 225 1.70 -21.01 10.54
CA PHE A 225 0.29 -21.10 10.96
C PHE A 225 -0.56 -19.93 10.43
N LEU A 226 -0.03 -18.70 10.49
CA LEU A 226 -0.74 -17.48 10.10
C LEU A 226 -0.80 -17.27 8.58
N ALA A 227 0.18 -17.77 7.86
CA ALA A 227 0.22 -17.71 6.40
C ALA A 227 0.63 -19.09 5.86
N PRO A 228 -0.25 -20.10 5.93
CA PRO A 228 0.02 -21.40 5.38
C PRO A 228 0.20 -21.33 3.86
N PHE A 229 0.87 -22.33 3.30
CA PHE A 229 0.84 -22.54 1.86
C PHE A 229 -0.61 -22.80 1.42
N ASP A 230 -1.11 -22.00 0.51
CA ASP A 230 -2.46 -22.14 0.00
C ASP A 230 -2.46 -23.17 -1.14
N GLU A 231 -2.66 -24.44 -0.80
CA GLU A 231 -2.71 -25.53 -1.78
C GLU A 231 -3.86 -25.36 -2.79
N ALA A 232 -4.97 -24.76 -2.37
CA ALA A 232 -6.14 -24.57 -3.22
C ALA A 232 -5.90 -23.54 -4.32
N HIS A 233 -5.05 -22.55 -4.05
CA HIS A 233 -4.74 -21.47 -4.99
C HIS A 233 -3.30 -21.54 -5.51
N GLY A 234 -2.48 -22.47 -4.98
CA GLY A 234 -1.10 -22.66 -5.43
C GLY A 234 -0.18 -21.47 -5.18
N LEU A 235 -0.49 -20.59 -4.20
CA LEU A 235 0.33 -19.44 -3.88
C LEU A 235 1.57 -19.88 -3.07
N PRO A 236 2.79 -19.78 -3.61
CA PRO A 236 4.00 -20.02 -2.85
C PRO A 236 4.15 -19.01 -1.72
N VAL A 237 4.43 -19.47 -0.51
CA VAL A 237 4.66 -18.63 0.67
C VAL A 237 6.00 -18.96 1.30
N ASP A 238 6.88 -17.96 1.35
CA ASP A 238 8.15 -18.05 2.06
C ASP A 238 8.05 -17.37 3.42
N HIS A 239 8.57 -18.03 4.46
CA HIS A 239 8.60 -17.51 5.82
C HIS A 239 10.02 -17.18 6.23
N VAL A 240 10.25 -15.92 6.58
CA VAL A 240 11.56 -15.39 6.96
C VAL A 240 11.52 -14.89 8.39
N VAL A 241 12.30 -15.52 9.26
CA VAL A 241 12.57 -15.01 10.61
C VAL A 241 14.00 -14.49 10.65
N THR A 242 14.18 -13.26 11.11
CA THR A 242 15.49 -12.61 11.21
C THR A 242 15.64 -11.91 12.55
N GLY A 243 16.86 -11.67 12.97
CA GLY A 243 17.15 -10.86 14.16
C GLY A 243 17.63 -9.47 13.81
N GLY A 244 17.36 -8.49 14.67
CA GLY A 244 17.86 -7.12 14.55
C GLY A 244 16.77 -6.07 14.42
N ASP A 245 17.16 -4.89 13.93
CA ASP A 245 16.23 -3.79 13.75
C ASP A 245 15.23 -4.06 12.62
N PRO A 246 13.90 -4.06 12.88
CA PRO A 246 12.89 -4.36 11.88
C PRO A 246 12.96 -3.47 10.64
N VAL A 247 13.23 -2.17 10.81
CA VAL A 247 13.33 -1.22 9.70
C VAL A 247 14.42 -1.65 8.74
N GLN A 248 15.61 -1.91 9.27
CA GLN A 248 16.75 -2.33 8.45
C GLN A 248 16.48 -3.65 7.75
N LYS A 249 15.89 -4.62 8.45
CA LYS A 249 15.62 -5.95 7.89
C LYS A 249 14.59 -5.95 6.79
N ILE A 250 13.54 -5.14 6.93
CA ILE A 250 12.52 -4.96 5.87
C ILE A 250 13.15 -4.28 4.65
N ILE A 251 13.95 -3.20 4.85
CA ILE A 251 14.62 -2.50 3.76
C ILE A 251 15.64 -3.40 3.04
N GLU A 252 16.44 -4.19 3.78
CA GLU A 252 17.37 -5.17 3.21
C GLU A 252 16.60 -6.22 2.36
N ALA A 253 15.49 -6.74 2.89
CA ALA A 253 14.64 -7.68 2.18
C ALA A 253 14.05 -7.04 0.91
N ALA A 254 13.52 -5.82 0.99
CA ALA A 254 12.98 -5.09 -0.15
C ALA A 254 14.03 -4.87 -1.26
N LYS A 255 15.25 -4.51 -0.91
CA LYS A 255 16.36 -4.33 -1.87
C LYS A 255 16.75 -5.64 -2.55
N ARG A 256 16.81 -6.74 -1.79
CA ARG A 256 17.22 -8.06 -2.28
C ARG A 256 16.14 -8.72 -3.13
N LEU A 257 14.90 -8.69 -2.66
CA LEU A 257 13.77 -9.43 -3.25
C LEU A 257 13.02 -8.63 -4.31
N ARG A 258 13.18 -7.30 -4.32
CA ARG A 258 12.51 -6.36 -5.25
C ARG A 258 10.99 -6.65 -5.35
N PRO A 259 10.26 -6.60 -4.25
CA PRO A 259 8.83 -6.87 -4.27
C PRO A 259 8.09 -5.80 -5.08
N ASP A 260 6.98 -6.21 -5.69
CA ASP A 260 6.05 -5.31 -6.39
C ASP A 260 5.21 -4.51 -5.40
N LEU A 261 5.00 -5.09 -4.20
CA LEU A 261 4.24 -4.50 -3.11
C LEU A 261 4.84 -4.91 -1.76
N ILE A 262 4.91 -3.96 -0.84
CA ILE A 262 5.18 -4.24 0.58
C ILE A 262 3.88 -4.04 1.35
N VAL A 263 3.54 -4.95 2.27
CA VAL A 263 2.32 -4.86 3.08
C VAL A 263 2.69 -4.84 4.55
N MET A 264 2.15 -3.85 5.27
CA MET A 264 2.45 -3.63 6.69
C MET A 264 1.18 -3.22 7.46
N GLY A 265 1.14 -3.53 8.75
CA GLY A 265 0.10 -2.99 9.65
C GLY A 265 0.30 -1.50 9.91
N ALA A 266 -0.79 -0.76 10.05
CA ALA A 266 -0.75 0.65 10.43
C ALA A 266 -0.25 0.82 11.87
N PRO A 267 0.41 1.94 12.19
CA PRO A 267 0.72 2.28 13.57
C PRO A 267 -0.56 2.50 14.37
N SER A 268 -0.52 2.22 15.67
CA SER A 268 -1.67 2.43 16.54
C SER A 268 -2.06 3.92 16.60
N PRO A 269 -3.36 4.26 16.55
CA PRO A 269 -3.83 5.65 16.73
C PRO A 269 -3.50 6.24 18.11
N ALA A 270 -3.16 5.39 19.09
CA ALA A 270 -2.73 5.84 20.42
C ALA A 270 -1.30 6.41 20.44
N HIS A 271 -0.55 6.28 19.36
CA HIS A 271 0.79 6.85 19.27
C HIS A 271 0.73 8.37 19.11
N THR A 272 1.66 9.06 19.79
CA THR A 272 1.86 10.50 19.60
C THR A 272 2.44 10.81 18.21
N GLU A 273 2.39 12.07 17.78
CA GLU A 273 3.03 12.49 16.51
C GLU A 273 4.52 12.12 16.47
N HIS A 274 5.21 12.20 17.60
CA HIS A 274 6.60 11.80 17.74
C HIS A 274 6.79 10.28 17.51
N ASP A 275 5.90 9.46 18.05
CA ASP A 275 5.95 8.01 17.85
C ASP A 275 5.68 7.63 16.40
N LEU A 276 4.79 8.37 15.71
CA LEU A 276 4.51 8.17 14.29
C LEU A 276 5.71 8.50 13.40
N GLU A 277 6.49 9.52 13.77
CA GLU A 277 7.72 9.86 13.05
C GLU A 277 8.76 8.74 13.14
N HIS A 278 8.83 8.07 14.27
CA HIS A 278 9.76 6.98 14.53
C HIS A 278 9.16 5.58 14.27
N SER A 279 7.96 5.52 13.68
CA SER A 279 7.33 4.24 13.36
C SER A 279 8.10 3.47 12.28
N THR A 280 8.13 2.15 12.40
CA THR A 280 8.73 1.26 11.38
C THR A 280 8.14 1.53 9.99
N VAL A 281 6.83 1.76 9.91
CA VAL A 281 6.11 2.04 8.66
C VAL A 281 6.63 3.32 8.00
N ALA A 282 6.77 4.42 8.78
CA ALA A 282 7.24 5.69 8.24
C ALA A 282 8.66 5.58 7.65
N HIS A 283 9.55 4.90 8.37
CA HIS A 283 10.93 4.70 7.91
C HIS A 283 11.01 3.79 6.68
N VAL A 284 10.21 2.74 6.62
CA VAL A 284 10.17 1.84 5.46
C VAL A 284 9.67 2.60 4.23
N ILE A 285 8.52 3.30 4.33
CA ILE A 285 7.97 4.09 3.21
C ILE A 285 9.01 5.09 2.67
N ALA A 286 9.72 5.77 3.56
CA ALA A 286 10.71 6.77 3.17
C ALA A 286 11.97 6.17 2.48
N ALA A 287 12.25 4.88 2.69
CA ALA A 287 13.49 4.24 2.25
C ALA A 287 13.33 3.25 1.09
N VAL A 288 12.10 2.83 0.78
CA VAL A 288 11.85 1.87 -0.29
C VAL A 288 11.27 2.55 -1.53
N SER A 289 11.53 1.94 -2.68
CA SER A 289 10.92 2.39 -3.93
C SER A 289 9.59 1.67 -4.23
N ALA A 290 9.39 0.45 -3.73
CA ALA A 290 8.17 -0.30 -3.95
C ALA A 290 6.97 0.40 -3.25
N PRO A 291 5.75 0.35 -3.83
CA PRO A 291 4.54 0.78 -3.14
C PRO A 291 4.37 0.05 -1.81
N VAL A 292 3.85 0.76 -0.80
CA VAL A 292 3.60 0.18 0.52
C VAL A 292 2.11 0.27 0.82
N LEU A 293 1.48 -0.88 1.03
CA LEU A 293 0.09 -0.98 1.50
C LEU A 293 0.10 -1.04 3.03
N ILE A 294 -0.52 -0.04 3.64
CA ILE A 294 -0.64 0.07 5.08
C ILE A 294 -2.07 -0.24 5.47
N VAL A 295 -2.25 -1.25 6.31
CA VAL A 295 -3.58 -1.76 6.68
C VAL A 295 -3.87 -1.41 8.13
N PRO A 296 -4.96 -0.67 8.41
CA PRO A 296 -5.38 -0.38 9.78
C PRO A 296 -5.87 -1.65 10.49
N GLU A 297 -5.88 -1.62 11.81
CA GLU A 297 -6.49 -2.66 12.61
C GLU A 297 -8.00 -2.73 12.33
N SER A 298 -8.49 -3.83 11.81
CA SER A 298 -9.91 -4.05 11.57
C SER A 298 -10.61 -4.45 12.86
N ARG A 299 -11.42 -3.56 13.42
CA ARG A 299 -12.23 -3.86 14.62
C ARG A 299 -13.55 -4.57 14.30
N GLU A 300 -14.08 -4.44 13.10
CA GLU A 300 -15.43 -4.91 12.77
C GLU A 300 -15.52 -5.98 11.66
N ARG A 301 -14.59 -5.99 10.70
CA ARG A 301 -14.69 -6.92 9.56
C ARG A 301 -14.25 -8.36 9.85
N TYR A 302 -13.36 -8.57 10.79
CA TYR A 302 -12.88 -9.92 11.15
C TYR A 302 -13.96 -10.77 11.83
N ALA A 303 -14.88 -10.14 12.58
CA ALA A 303 -15.96 -10.84 13.24
C ALA A 303 -17.05 -11.28 12.24
N GLU A 304 -17.33 -10.48 11.22
CA GLU A 304 -18.36 -10.77 10.21
C GLU A 304 -17.87 -11.81 9.19
N GLU A 305 -16.62 -11.71 8.69
CA GLU A 305 -16.07 -12.69 7.75
C GLU A 305 -15.84 -14.07 8.39
N LEU A 306 -15.39 -14.13 9.66
CA LEU A 306 -15.29 -15.40 10.40
C LEU A 306 -16.67 -16.03 10.67
N ILE A 307 -17.71 -15.24 10.87
CA ILE A 307 -19.08 -15.73 11.05
C ILE A 307 -19.63 -16.25 9.72
N GLU A 308 -19.33 -15.62 8.60
CA GLU A 308 -19.75 -16.11 7.27
C GLU A 308 -18.97 -17.37 6.86
N GLU A 309 -17.66 -17.47 7.11
CA GLU A 309 -16.90 -18.71 6.82
C GLU A 309 -17.33 -19.89 7.69
N VAL A 310 -17.65 -19.65 8.97
CA VAL A 310 -18.14 -20.71 9.87
C VAL A 310 -19.60 -21.07 9.57
N ALA A 311 -20.41 -20.15 9.03
CA ALA A 311 -21.79 -20.42 8.65
C ALA A 311 -21.94 -21.13 7.30
N THR A 312 -20.87 -21.16 6.48
CA THR A 312 -20.84 -21.79 5.15
C THR A 312 -20.04 -23.10 5.11
N ALA A 313 -19.40 -23.48 6.22
CA ALA A 313 -18.66 -24.74 6.39
C ALA A 313 -19.51 -25.77 7.19
#